data_3801dde691ab4935e4425ed967b70d41
#
_entry.id   3801dde691ab4935e4425ed967b70d41
#
_cell.length_a   1.000
_cell.length_b   1.000
_cell.length_c   1.000
_cell.angle_alpha   90.00
_cell.angle_beta   90.00
_cell.angle_gamma   90.00
#
_symmetry.space_group_name_H-M   'P 1'
#
loop_
_entity.id
_entity.type
_entity.pdbx_description
1 polymer ?
#
loop_
_entity_poly.entity_id
_entity_poly.type
_entity_poly.pdbx_seq_one_letter_code
_entity_poly.pdbx_strand_id
1 'polypeptide(L)'
;MNTLLNSSATTSRPRTRDAVIAATGLTKRYRSGVLAVDRVDLAVHRGEVYGFLGPNGAGKTTTMRMLLGLIRPTAGTVRVLGEPPGKPAGLARLGALVESPGFYPYLSGRDNLRALARRAGVGRSGVEAALDAVDLTGRAGDRFATYSLGMKQRLGVASALLGDPELLVLDEPTNGLDPAGMADMRSLVRRLSDESRAVLLSSHLLGEVQQVCDRVGIISGGRLIAESTVAELRGKASLVVTAQPLDVAHRCTVSLLGADRVRLADGVLRLDVEPADAARVNRELVAAGVDVSQLRHDERSLEDVFLELTTSEEGTDVR
;
A
#
# COMPACT_ATOMS: atom_id res chain seq x y z
N MET A 1 -37.08 13.69 -25.23
CA MET A 1 -36.30 14.91 -25.06
C MET A 1 -35.37 14.65 -23.90
N ASN A 2 -34.11 14.30 -24.27
CA ASN A 2 -33.04 13.85 -23.38
C ASN A 2 -32.51 15.01 -22.54
N THR A 3 -32.43 14.80 -21.22
CA THR A 3 -31.54 15.62 -20.40
C THR A 3 -30.68 14.69 -19.56
N LEU A 4 -29.49 14.44 -20.07
CA LEU A 4 -28.40 13.72 -19.39
C LEU A 4 -27.86 14.63 -18.29
N LEU A 5 -28.02 14.20 -17.04
CA LEU A 5 -27.33 14.80 -15.90
C LEU A 5 -25.87 14.35 -15.91
N ASN A 6 -25.02 15.28 -16.35
CA ASN A 6 -23.57 15.19 -16.22
C ASN A 6 -23.21 15.44 -14.75
N SER A 7 -23.08 14.35 -13.96
CA SER A 7 -22.48 14.43 -12.63
C SER A 7 -20.94 14.40 -12.78
N SER A 8 -20.35 15.57 -13.00
CA SER A 8 -18.91 15.76 -12.87
C SER A 8 -18.55 15.70 -11.38
N ALA A 9 -18.14 14.52 -10.93
CA ALA A 9 -17.44 14.38 -9.66
C ALA A 9 -16.15 15.21 -9.74
N THR A 10 -16.17 16.37 -9.13
CA THR A 10 -14.99 17.22 -8.94
C THR A 10 -14.07 16.51 -7.94
N THR A 11 -13.18 15.68 -8.45
CA THR A 11 -12.08 15.12 -7.68
C THR A 11 -11.18 16.29 -7.32
N SER A 12 -11.25 16.75 -6.08
CA SER A 12 -10.36 17.78 -5.55
C SER A 12 -8.92 17.24 -5.59
N ARG A 13 -8.15 17.66 -6.59
CA ARG A 13 -6.70 17.41 -6.62
C ARG A 13 -6.10 17.95 -5.32
N PRO A 14 -5.46 17.10 -4.48
CA PRO A 14 -4.80 17.60 -3.28
C PRO A 14 -3.73 18.62 -3.69
N ARG A 15 -3.61 19.68 -2.89
CA ARG A 15 -2.71 20.79 -3.14
C ARG A 15 -1.28 20.26 -3.19
N THR A 16 -0.58 20.45 -4.30
CA THR A 16 0.80 20.04 -4.57
C THR A 16 1.85 20.59 -3.58
N ARG A 17 1.44 21.44 -2.64
CA ARG A 17 2.34 22.08 -1.65
C ARG A 17 2.85 21.15 -0.54
N ASP A 18 2.17 20.03 -0.26
CA ASP A 18 2.52 19.12 0.84
C ASP A 18 3.05 17.74 0.35
N ALA A 19 3.20 17.56 -0.97
CA ALA A 19 3.69 16.34 -1.52
C ALA A 19 5.21 16.19 -1.33
N VAL A 20 5.63 15.13 -0.65
CA VAL A 20 7.06 14.76 -0.51
C VAL A 20 7.57 14.02 -1.75
N ILE A 21 6.69 13.38 -2.51
CA ILE A 21 6.96 12.86 -3.86
C ILE A 21 5.91 13.45 -4.79
N ALA A 22 6.35 14.01 -5.91
CA ALA A 22 5.48 14.47 -6.99
C ALA A 22 6.11 14.05 -8.33
N ALA A 23 5.43 13.15 -9.04
CA ALA A 23 5.82 12.68 -10.37
C ALA A 23 4.67 12.93 -11.36
N THR A 24 5.00 13.37 -12.57
CA THR A 24 4.03 13.62 -13.64
C THR A 24 4.53 13.03 -14.93
N GLY A 25 3.73 12.14 -15.55
CA GLY A 25 4.02 11.47 -16.79
C GLY A 25 5.30 10.63 -16.75
N LEU A 26 5.66 10.10 -15.56
CA LEU A 26 6.92 9.41 -15.36
C LEU A 26 7.02 8.17 -16.24
N THR A 27 8.03 8.13 -17.11
CA THR A 27 8.15 7.09 -18.12
C THR A 27 9.56 6.52 -18.12
N LYS A 28 9.66 5.19 -18.23
CA LYS A 28 10.93 4.49 -18.41
C LYS A 28 10.85 3.48 -19.53
N ARG A 29 11.61 3.75 -20.59
CA ARG A 29 11.91 2.79 -21.66
C ARG A 29 13.38 2.41 -21.59
N TYR A 30 13.66 1.13 -21.50
CA TYR A 30 15.02 0.61 -21.53
C TYR A 30 15.55 0.52 -22.97
N ARG A 31 16.88 0.46 -23.14
CA ARG A 31 17.52 0.30 -24.47
C ARG A 31 17.10 -0.98 -25.19
N SER A 32 16.69 -2.01 -24.45
CA SER A 32 16.11 -3.24 -25.00
C SER A 32 14.72 -3.05 -25.64
N GLY A 33 14.16 -1.84 -25.60
CA GLY A 33 12.80 -1.55 -26.08
C GLY A 33 11.71 -1.72 -25.03
N VAL A 34 11.99 -2.38 -23.92
CA VAL A 34 11.00 -2.63 -22.85
C VAL A 34 10.53 -1.30 -22.24
N LEU A 35 9.21 -1.06 -22.28
CA LEU A 35 8.53 0.03 -21.60
C LEU A 35 8.15 -0.45 -20.19
N ALA A 36 9.00 -0.16 -19.21
CA ALA A 36 8.82 -0.64 -17.85
C ALA A 36 7.90 0.25 -17.00
N VAL A 37 7.80 1.55 -17.36
CA VAL A 37 6.90 2.52 -16.73
C VAL A 37 6.38 3.44 -17.82
N ASP A 38 5.07 3.63 -17.90
CA ASP A 38 4.37 4.40 -18.93
C ASP A 38 3.48 5.47 -18.30
N ARG A 39 3.96 6.72 -18.33
CA ARG A 39 3.23 7.94 -17.94
C ARG A 39 2.59 7.87 -16.54
N VAL A 40 3.31 7.34 -15.57
CA VAL A 40 2.83 7.27 -14.18
C VAL A 40 2.81 8.67 -13.55
N ASP A 41 1.65 9.07 -13.05
CA ASP A 41 1.46 10.19 -12.16
C ASP A 41 1.39 9.66 -10.72
N LEU A 42 2.17 10.23 -9.80
CA LEU A 42 2.27 9.77 -8.41
C LEU A 42 2.45 10.96 -7.48
N ALA A 43 1.65 11.02 -6.43
CA ALA A 43 1.79 11.99 -5.35
C ALA A 43 1.76 11.28 -3.99
N VAL A 44 2.84 11.45 -3.19
CA VAL A 44 2.91 10.97 -1.81
C VAL A 44 3.01 12.17 -0.89
N HIS A 45 2.21 12.19 0.17
CA HIS A 45 2.11 13.32 1.08
C HIS A 45 2.86 13.06 2.39
N ARG A 46 3.15 14.13 3.12
CA ARG A 46 3.80 14.05 4.44
C ARG A 46 2.92 13.29 5.43
N GLY A 47 3.53 12.40 6.22
CA GLY A 47 2.85 11.66 7.28
C GLY A 47 1.92 10.52 6.79
N GLU A 48 1.90 10.18 5.48
CA GLU A 48 1.14 9.05 4.98
C GLU A 48 2.01 7.80 4.73
N VAL A 49 1.41 6.65 4.87
CA VAL A 49 1.92 5.39 4.34
C VAL A 49 1.25 5.14 2.99
N TYR A 50 2.03 5.29 1.94
CA TYR A 50 1.58 5.06 0.57
C TYR A 50 2.04 3.69 0.06
N GLY A 51 1.08 2.84 -0.33
CA GLY A 51 1.34 1.53 -0.92
C GLY A 51 1.42 1.60 -2.45
N PHE A 52 2.51 1.12 -3.03
CA PHE A 52 2.66 1.01 -4.49
C PHE A 52 2.56 -0.46 -4.89
N LEU A 53 1.40 -0.87 -5.38
CA LEU A 53 0.95 -2.25 -5.53
C LEU A 53 0.97 -2.73 -6.96
N GLY A 54 1.26 -4.00 -7.17
CA GLY A 54 1.16 -4.64 -8.47
C GLY A 54 1.93 -5.96 -8.53
N PRO A 55 1.72 -6.75 -9.57
CA PRO A 55 2.41 -8.01 -9.76
C PRO A 55 3.91 -7.81 -9.99
N ASN A 56 4.67 -8.90 -9.96
CA ASN A 56 6.07 -8.86 -10.33
C ASN A 56 6.23 -8.43 -11.79
N GLY A 57 7.18 -7.54 -12.04
CA GLY A 57 7.39 -6.97 -13.39
C GLY A 57 6.47 -5.78 -13.75
N ALA A 58 5.52 -5.39 -12.89
CA ALA A 58 4.61 -4.27 -13.16
C ALA A 58 5.28 -2.89 -13.23
N GLY A 59 6.56 -2.76 -12.82
CA GLY A 59 7.29 -1.49 -12.86
C GLY A 59 7.57 -0.86 -11.49
N LYS A 60 7.18 -1.49 -10.37
CA LYS A 60 7.35 -0.97 -8.99
C LYS A 60 8.79 -0.56 -8.69
N THR A 61 9.73 -1.52 -8.69
CA THR A 61 11.16 -1.26 -8.42
C THR A 61 11.77 -0.27 -9.40
N THR A 62 11.36 -0.30 -10.69
CA THR A 62 11.82 0.67 -11.69
C THR A 62 11.37 2.09 -11.32
N THR A 63 10.14 2.26 -10.89
CA THR A 63 9.61 3.55 -10.42
C THR A 63 10.39 4.02 -9.20
N MET A 64 10.55 3.18 -8.18
CA MET A 64 11.32 3.53 -6.99
C MET A 64 12.77 3.92 -7.31
N ARG A 65 13.44 3.19 -8.20
CA ARG A 65 14.81 3.56 -8.65
C ARG A 65 14.87 4.92 -9.33
N MET A 66 13.81 5.33 -10.06
CA MET A 66 13.73 6.68 -10.63
C MET A 66 13.53 7.74 -9.55
N LEU A 67 12.67 7.49 -8.56
CA LEU A 67 12.43 8.38 -7.41
C LEU A 67 13.72 8.60 -6.60
N LEU A 68 14.55 7.58 -6.46
CA LEU A 68 15.82 7.64 -5.75
C LEU A 68 16.97 8.24 -6.58
N GLY A 69 16.74 8.50 -7.87
CA GLY A 69 17.78 8.98 -8.78
C GLY A 69 18.81 7.92 -9.19
N LEU A 70 18.56 6.63 -8.91
CA LEU A 70 19.41 5.52 -9.31
C LEU A 70 19.38 5.27 -10.81
N ILE A 71 18.25 5.57 -11.46
CA ILE A 71 18.08 5.56 -12.90
C ILE A 71 17.37 6.82 -13.37
N ARG A 72 17.67 7.29 -14.57
CA ARG A 72 17.01 8.47 -15.15
C ARG A 72 15.71 8.05 -15.86
N PRO A 73 14.60 8.80 -15.69
CA PRO A 73 13.42 8.63 -16.52
C PRO A 73 13.73 8.92 -17.98
N THR A 74 12.96 8.33 -18.90
CA THR A 74 13.01 8.60 -20.33
C THR A 74 12.17 9.83 -20.68
N ALA A 75 11.05 10.04 -19.95
CA ALA A 75 10.18 11.20 -20.08
C ALA A 75 9.46 11.44 -18.74
N GLY A 76 8.77 12.58 -18.65
CA GLY A 76 8.08 13.03 -17.44
C GLY A 76 8.99 13.79 -16.48
N THR A 77 8.40 14.23 -15.38
CA THR A 77 9.09 14.99 -14.34
C THR A 77 8.87 14.35 -12.98
N VAL A 78 9.85 14.48 -12.09
CA VAL A 78 9.75 14.00 -10.72
C VAL A 78 10.51 14.90 -9.75
N ARG A 79 9.90 15.13 -8.60
CA ARG A 79 10.52 15.81 -7.45
C ARG A 79 10.33 14.95 -6.21
N VAL A 80 11.37 14.90 -5.39
CA VAL A 80 11.37 14.19 -4.11
C VAL A 80 11.87 15.16 -3.06
N LEU A 81 11.06 15.42 -2.04
CA LEU A 81 11.33 16.43 -0.99
C LEU A 81 11.60 17.83 -1.59
N GLY A 82 10.91 18.16 -2.69
CA GLY A 82 11.07 19.41 -3.43
C GLY A 82 12.24 19.45 -4.41
N GLU A 83 13.16 18.45 -4.38
CA GLU A 83 14.38 18.40 -5.17
C GLU A 83 14.27 17.42 -6.36
N PRO A 84 15.03 17.61 -7.44
CA PRO A 84 15.25 16.57 -8.42
C PRO A 84 15.90 15.33 -7.78
N PRO A 85 15.52 14.09 -8.17
CA PRO A 85 16.10 12.87 -7.62
C PRO A 85 17.62 12.82 -7.72
N GLY A 86 18.28 12.29 -6.68
CA GLY A 86 19.73 12.16 -6.62
C GLY A 86 20.49 13.42 -6.18
N LYS A 87 19.79 14.53 -5.90
CA LYS A 87 20.44 15.74 -5.35
C LYS A 87 20.79 15.56 -3.87
N PRO A 88 21.98 16.02 -3.42
CA PRO A 88 22.42 15.82 -2.03
C PRO A 88 21.43 16.34 -0.98
N ALA A 89 20.78 17.49 -1.23
CA ALA A 89 19.80 18.09 -0.31
C ALA A 89 18.56 17.20 -0.10
N GLY A 90 18.06 16.53 -1.16
CA GLY A 90 16.97 15.55 -1.07
C GLY A 90 17.44 14.24 -0.44
N LEU A 91 18.62 13.74 -0.84
CA LEU A 91 19.16 12.48 -0.35
C LEU A 91 19.45 12.51 1.17
N ALA A 92 19.85 13.65 1.72
CA ALA A 92 20.09 13.80 3.15
C ALA A 92 18.84 13.62 4.02
N ARG A 93 17.64 13.77 3.42
CA ARG A 93 16.33 13.70 4.08
C ARG A 93 15.53 12.45 3.66
N LEU A 94 16.17 11.56 2.90
CA LEU A 94 15.57 10.37 2.32
C LEU A 94 16.26 9.12 2.85
N GLY A 95 15.49 8.16 3.36
CA GLY A 95 15.96 6.81 3.66
C GLY A 95 15.41 5.82 2.65
N ALA A 96 16.21 4.85 2.22
CA ALA A 96 15.73 3.86 1.26
C ALA A 96 16.26 2.46 1.56
N LEU A 97 15.38 1.48 1.40
CA LEU A 97 15.69 0.06 1.33
C LEU A 97 15.14 -0.45 0.00
N VAL A 98 16.02 -0.61 -0.99
CA VAL A 98 15.68 -1.17 -2.31
C VAL A 98 16.51 -2.43 -2.49
N GLU A 99 15.83 -3.55 -2.71
CA GLU A 99 16.42 -4.88 -2.75
C GLU A 99 16.98 -5.34 -1.39
N SER A 100 17.69 -6.46 -1.38
CA SER A 100 18.26 -6.99 -0.14
C SER A 100 19.42 -6.14 0.35
N PRO A 101 19.48 -5.81 1.65
CA PRO A 101 20.57 -5.00 2.17
C PRO A 101 21.91 -5.71 2.07
N GLY A 102 22.87 -5.05 1.42
CA GLY A 102 24.25 -5.54 1.23
C GLY A 102 25.11 -5.35 2.47
N PHE A 103 24.80 -6.06 3.55
CA PHE A 103 25.59 -6.02 4.78
C PHE A 103 26.74 -7.02 4.79
N TYR A 104 27.79 -6.72 5.54
CA TYR A 104 28.92 -7.62 5.75
C TYR A 104 28.53 -8.73 6.72
N PRO A 105 28.51 -10.02 6.32
CA PRO A 105 28.01 -11.12 7.14
C PRO A 105 28.83 -11.38 8.40
N TYR A 106 30.12 -11.04 8.39
CA TYR A 106 31.05 -11.23 9.49
C TYR A 106 31.06 -10.09 10.53
N LEU A 107 30.46 -8.93 10.20
CA LEU A 107 30.29 -7.82 11.13
C LEU A 107 29.02 -8.01 11.96
N SER A 108 28.97 -7.37 13.13
CA SER A 108 27.76 -7.27 13.91
C SER A 108 26.74 -6.37 13.23
N GLY A 109 25.45 -6.46 13.61
CA GLY A 109 24.43 -5.55 13.12
C GLY A 109 24.80 -4.09 13.39
N ARG A 110 25.27 -3.80 14.62
CA ARG A 110 25.74 -2.47 15.01
C ARG A 110 26.92 -1.98 14.17
N ASP A 111 27.89 -2.83 13.89
CA ASP A 111 29.06 -2.40 13.12
C ASP A 111 28.76 -2.21 11.64
N ASN A 112 27.82 -2.98 11.08
CA ASN A 112 27.28 -2.73 9.76
C ASN A 112 26.63 -1.33 9.68
N LEU A 113 25.76 -0.97 10.64
CA LEU A 113 25.16 0.36 10.68
C LEU A 113 26.19 1.47 10.91
N ARG A 114 27.20 1.24 11.76
CA ARG A 114 28.30 2.20 11.97
C ARG A 114 29.10 2.47 10.69
N ALA A 115 29.32 1.44 9.87
CA ALA A 115 30.00 1.61 8.59
C ALA A 115 29.21 2.53 7.64
N LEU A 116 27.88 2.36 7.56
CA LEU A 116 26.98 3.21 6.77
C LEU A 116 26.85 4.62 7.38
N ALA A 117 26.70 4.72 8.69
CA ALA A 117 26.53 5.97 9.43
C ALA A 117 27.74 6.92 9.23
N ARG A 118 28.98 6.38 9.21
CA ARG A 118 30.19 7.15 8.92
C ARG A 118 30.12 7.84 7.56
N ARG A 119 29.60 7.14 6.54
CA ARG A 119 29.43 7.69 5.19
C ARG A 119 28.35 8.77 5.15
N ALA A 120 27.31 8.60 5.95
CA ALA A 120 26.20 9.55 6.06
C ALA A 120 26.48 10.72 7.02
N GLY A 121 27.63 10.77 7.70
CA GLY A 121 27.95 11.77 8.71
C GLY A 121 27.15 11.62 10.01
N VAL A 122 26.56 10.45 10.25
CA VAL A 122 25.71 10.15 11.42
C VAL A 122 26.57 9.64 12.57
N GLY A 123 26.38 10.23 13.76
CA GLY A 123 27.11 9.87 14.97
C GLY A 123 26.63 8.57 15.61
N ARG A 124 27.29 8.18 16.71
CA ARG A 124 26.98 6.95 17.45
C ARG A 124 25.52 6.92 17.96
N SER A 125 25.02 8.05 18.44
CA SER A 125 23.64 8.19 18.93
C SER A 125 22.61 7.87 17.86
N GLY A 126 22.82 8.29 16.61
CA GLY A 126 21.92 7.98 15.51
C GLY A 126 21.91 6.49 15.15
N VAL A 127 23.06 5.78 15.30
CA VAL A 127 23.10 4.32 15.13
C VAL A 127 22.29 3.61 16.21
N GLU A 128 22.45 4.00 17.47
CA GLU A 128 21.68 3.38 18.57
C GLU A 128 20.18 3.69 18.45
N ALA A 129 19.80 4.92 18.08
CA ALA A 129 18.40 5.28 17.82
C ALA A 129 17.79 4.46 16.67
N ALA A 130 18.54 4.25 15.58
CA ALA A 130 18.07 3.43 14.47
C ALA A 130 17.91 1.95 14.86
N LEU A 131 18.79 1.40 15.71
CA LEU A 131 18.66 0.05 16.24
C LEU A 131 17.46 -0.10 17.17
N ASP A 132 17.23 0.91 18.00
CA ASP A 132 16.10 0.94 18.94
C ASP A 132 14.77 1.01 18.19
N ALA A 133 14.66 1.89 17.20
CA ALA A 133 13.47 2.07 16.39
C ALA A 133 12.97 0.78 15.70
N VAL A 134 13.89 -0.17 15.43
CA VAL A 134 13.59 -1.45 14.79
C VAL A 134 13.64 -2.66 15.74
N ASP A 135 13.71 -2.43 17.05
CA ASP A 135 13.76 -3.46 18.10
C ASP A 135 14.96 -4.43 17.96
N LEU A 136 16.13 -3.94 17.54
CA LEU A 136 17.35 -4.74 17.38
C LEU A 136 18.45 -4.44 18.40
N THR A 137 18.23 -3.55 19.36
CA THR A 137 19.26 -3.14 20.36
C THR A 137 19.85 -4.33 21.09
N GLY A 138 19.02 -5.27 21.56
CA GLY A 138 19.45 -6.45 22.31
C GLY A 138 20.24 -7.48 21.48
N ARG A 139 20.13 -7.43 20.16
CA ARG A 139 20.80 -8.35 19.22
C ARG A 139 21.86 -7.65 18.37
N ALA A 140 22.07 -6.35 18.58
CA ALA A 140 22.92 -5.51 17.75
C ALA A 140 24.41 -5.94 17.74
N GLY A 141 24.86 -6.65 18.80
CA GLY A 141 26.22 -7.21 18.89
C GLY A 141 26.43 -8.53 18.13
N ASP A 142 25.35 -9.21 17.74
CA ASP A 142 25.45 -10.49 17.04
C ASP A 142 25.89 -10.30 15.59
N ARG A 143 26.59 -11.29 15.04
CA ARG A 143 27.03 -11.27 13.64
C ARG A 143 25.81 -11.28 12.71
N PHE A 144 25.82 -10.46 11.67
CA PHE A 144 24.74 -10.40 10.69
C PHE A 144 24.44 -11.76 10.03
N ALA A 145 25.46 -12.60 9.85
CA ALA A 145 25.28 -13.95 9.33
C ALA A 145 24.31 -14.80 10.16
N THR A 146 24.20 -14.55 11.46
CA THR A 146 23.32 -15.29 12.38
C THR A 146 21.90 -14.72 12.51
N TYR A 147 21.63 -13.59 11.85
CA TYR A 147 20.32 -12.97 11.87
C TYR A 147 19.29 -13.79 11.11
N SER A 148 18.08 -13.89 11.65
CA SER A 148 16.92 -14.37 10.90
C SER A 148 16.61 -13.43 9.73
N LEU A 149 15.80 -13.86 8.78
CA LEU A 149 15.40 -12.99 7.66
C LEU A 149 14.71 -11.73 8.16
N GLY A 150 13.78 -11.84 9.12
CA GLY A 150 13.12 -10.68 9.74
C GLY A 150 14.09 -9.71 10.40
N MET A 151 15.10 -10.21 11.13
CA MET A 151 16.15 -9.37 11.71
C MET A 151 16.99 -8.67 10.61
N LYS A 152 17.27 -9.35 9.49
CA LYS A 152 17.98 -8.77 8.36
C LYS A 152 17.17 -7.64 7.71
N GLN A 153 15.87 -7.83 7.51
CA GLN A 153 14.98 -6.81 6.99
C GLN A 153 14.88 -5.61 7.96
N ARG A 154 14.69 -5.85 9.26
CA ARG A 154 14.71 -4.79 10.28
C ARG A 154 16.01 -4.00 10.27
N LEU A 155 17.16 -4.67 10.14
CA LEU A 155 18.45 -3.95 10.01
C LEU A 155 18.52 -3.12 8.73
N GLY A 156 17.91 -3.61 7.63
CA GLY A 156 17.76 -2.85 6.38
C GLY A 156 16.94 -1.57 6.60
N VAL A 157 15.82 -1.67 7.30
CA VAL A 157 15.03 -0.49 7.69
C VAL A 157 15.82 0.42 8.61
N ALA A 158 16.56 -0.11 9.60
CA ALA A 158 17.44 0.69 10.46
C ALA A 158 18.48 1.48 9.66
N SER A 159 19.04 0.88 8.60
CA SER A 159 19.98 1.58 7.72
C SER A 159 19.33 2.74 6.96
N ALA A 160 18.07 2.59 6.58
CA ALA A 160 17.29 3.65 5.95
C ALA A 160 16.90 4.78 6.93
N LEU A 161 16.83 4.48 8.23
CA LEU A 161 16.54 5.45 9.29
C LEU A 161 17.75 6.28 9.71
N LEU A 162 18.97 5.93 9.28
CA LEU A 162 20.16 6.71 9.60
C LEU A 162 20.01 8.16 9.10
N GLY A 163 20.22 9.14 9.99
CA GLY A 163 20.09 10.55 9.62
C GLY A 163 18.68 11.10 9.75
N ASP A 164 17.75 10.36 10.34
CA ASP A 164 16.37 10.80 10.63
C ASP A 164 15.61 11.35 9.41
N PRO A 165 15.32 10.51 8.39
CA PRO A 165 14.73 10.94 7.14
C PRO A 165 13.28 11.36 7.28
N GLU A 166 12.85 12.32 6.44
CA GLU A 166 11.44 12.72 6.30
C GLU A 166 10.62 11.81 5.38
N LEU A 167 11.32 11.04 4.54
CA LEU A 167 10.72 10.09 3.60
C LEU A 167 11.47 8.75 3.66
N LEU A 168 10.73 7.67 3.84
CA LEU A 168 11.23 6.30 3.69
C LEU A 168 10.70 5.67 2.40
N VAL A 169 11.57 5.02 1.63
CA VAL A 169 11.22 4.24 0.45
C VAL A 169 11.62 2.80 0.69
N LEU A 170 10.64 1.90 0.78
CA LEU A 170 10.83 0.50 1.14
C LEU A 170 10.33 -0.41 0.02
N ASP A 171 11.24 -1.10 -0.67
CA ASP A 171 10.89 -2.03 -1.75
C ASP A 171 10.69 -3.44 -1.20
N GLU A 172 9.44 -3.94 -1.23
CA GLU A 172 9.03 -5.28 -0.77
C GLU A 172 9.53 -5.62 0.65
N PRO A 173 9.31 -4.78 1.69
CA PRO A 173 9.94 -4.97 3.01
C PRO A 173 9.46 -6.22 3.74
N THR A 174 8.33 -6.81 3.35
CA THR A 174 7.76 -8.05 3.94
C THR A 174 8.12 -9.31 3.15
N ASN A 175 8.82 -9.17 2.01
CA ASN A 175 9.08 -10.30 1.12
C ASN A 175 9.91 -11.40 1.80
N GLY A 176 9.39 -12.64 1.73
CA GLY A 176 10.03 -13.84 2.28
C GLY A 176 9.90 -13.99 3.80
N LEU A 177 9.22 -13.09 4.50
CA LEU A 177 8.94 -13.23 5.91
C LEU A 177 7.80 -14.25 6.15
N ASP A 178 7.84 -14.90 7.30
CA ASP A 178 6.71 -15.67 7.82
C ASP A 178 5.57 -14.73 8.28
N PRO A 179 4.35 -15.23 8.51
CA PRO A 179 3.22 -14.39 8.90
C PRO A 179 3.46 -13.53 10.15
N ALA A 180 4.21 -14.04 11.13
CA ALA A 180 4.56 -13.26 12.32
C ALA A 180 5.52 -12.12 12.00
N GLY A 181 6.56 -12.40 11.22
CA GLY A 181 7.50 -11.38 10.74
C GLY A 181 6.85 -10.32 9.87
N MET A 182 5.86 -10.69 9.05
CA MET A 182 5.07 -9.73 8.27
C MET A 182 4.24 -8.82 9.19
N ALA A 183 3.57 -9.37 10.22
CA ALA A 183 2.81 -8.59 11.19
C ALA A 183 3.70 -7.60 11.97
N ASP A 184 4.88 -8.05 12.38
CA ASP A 184 5.89 -7.23 13.04
C ASP A 184 6.39 -6.09 12.15
N MET A 185 6.65 -6.37 10.86
CA MET A 185 7.12 -5.36 9.90
C MET A 185 6.02 -4.32 9.64
N ARG A 186 4.74 -4.72 9.53
CA ARG A 186 3.61 -3.78 9.41
C ARG A 186 3.53 -2.84 10.61
N SER A 187 3.62 -3.40 11.82
CA SER A 187 3.61 -2.61 13.07
C SER A 187 4.77 -1.61 13.11
N LEU A 188 5.95 -2.03 12.65
CA LEU A 188 7.12 -1.18 12.52
C LEU A 188 6.87 -0.03 11.53
N VAL A 189 6.38 -0.32 10.32
CA VAL A 189 6.10 0.69 9.30
C VAL A 189 5.08 1.72 9.79
N ARG A 190 4.00 1.26 10.45
CA ARG A 190 3.00 2.17 11.07
C ARG A 190 3.62 3.08 12.12
N ARG A 191 4.40 2.52 13.05
CA ARG A 191 5.09 3.29 14.10
C ARG A 191 6.02 4.36 13.49
N LEU A 192 6.73 4.02 12.42
CA LEU A 192 7.63 4.96 11.76
C LEU A 192 6.88 6.10 11.04
N SER A 193 5.70 5.85 10.51
CA SER A 193 4.83 6.87 9.91
C SER A 193 4.23 7.79 10.99
N ASP A 194 3.85 7.27 12.16
CA ASP A 194 3.26 8.05 13.26
C ASP A 194 4.22 9.15 13.76
N GLU A 195 5.51 9.06 13.45
CA GLU A 195 6.51 10.10 13.69
C GLU A 195 6.54 11.20 12.61
N SER A 196 5.44 11.39 11.84
CA SER A 196 5.28 12.37 10.76
C SER A 196 6.17 12.14 9.53
N ARG A 197 6.78 10.97 9.40
CA ARG A 197 7.49 10.56 8.19
C ARG A 197 6.50 10.07 7.14
N ALA A 198 6.75 10.40 5.90
CA ALA A 198 6.10 9.73 4.80
C ALA A 198 6.79 8.37 4.53
N VAL A 199 6.01 7.35 4.23
CA VAL A 199 6.53 6.04 3.84
C VAL A 199 5.93 5.65 2.49
N LEU A 200 6.78 5.43 1.49
CA LEU A 200 6.40 4.78 0.24
C LEU A 200 6.88 3.33 0.32
N LEU A 201 5.97 2.39 0.28
CA LEU A 201 6.34 0.98 0.23
C LEU A 201 5.77 0.30 -1.03
N SER A 202 6.53 -0.63 -1.61
CA SER A 202 6.01 -1.53 -2.63
C SER A 202 5.60 -2.87 -2.03
N SER A 203 4.60 -3.49 -2.63
CA SER A 203 4.22 -4.87 -2.34
C SER A 203 3.49 -5.50 -3.52
N HIS A 204 3.53 -6.81 -3.60
CA HIS A 204 2.64 -7.61 -4.45
C HIS A 204 1.54 -8.30 -3.64
N LEU A 205 1.55 -8.16 -2.30
CA LEU A 205 0.59 -8.76 -1.36
C LEU A 205 -0.44 -7.72 -0.95
N LEU A 206 -1.59 -7.72 -1.61
CA LEU A 206 -2.68 -6.74 -1.43
C LEU A 206 -3.24 -6.78 0.00
N GLY A 207 -3.42 -7.99 0.58
CA GLY A 207 -3.91 -8.17 1.95
C GLY A 207 -3.00 -7.58 3.02
N GLU A 208 -1.68 -7.49 2.76
CA GLU A 208 -0.73 -6.85 3.68
C GLU A 208 -0.87 -5.32 3.67
N VAL A 209 -0.98 -4.77 2.47
CA VAL A 209 -1.00 -3.31 2.27
C VAL A 209 -2.27 -2.67 2.82
N GLN A 210 -3.42 -3.34 2.71
CA GLN A 210 -4.67 -2.83 3.28
C GLN A 210 -4.63 -2.65 4.80
N GLN A 211 -3.69 -3.30 5.49
CA GLN A 211 -3.53 -3.21 6.94
C GLN A 211 -2.58 -2.09 7.38
N VAL A 212 -1.72 -1.59 6.47
CA VAL A 212 -0.67 -0.65 6.83
C VAL A 212 -0.73 0.67 6.06
N CYS A 213 -1.32 0.72 4.86
CA CYS A 213 -1.33 1.91 4.03
C CYS A 213 -2.59 2.76 4.24
N ASP A 214 -2.43 4.08 4.10
CA ASP A 214 -3.52 5.05 4.08
C ASP A 214 -4.07 5.20 2.66
N ARG A 215 -3.18 5.30 1.68
CA ARG A 215 -3.47 5.37 0.25
C ARG A 215 -2.64 4.34 -0.51
N VAL A 216 -3.17 3.96 -1.66
CA VAL A 216 -2.51 2.98 -2.53
C VAL A 216 -2.60 3.41 -3.99
N GLY A 217 -1.54 3.14 -4.73
CA GLY A 217 -1.50 3.19 -6.18
C GLY A 217 -1.30 1.78 -6.73
N ILE A 218 -2.20 1.34 -7.59
CA ILE A 218 -2.15 0.02 -8.24
C ILE A 218 -1.52 0.19 -9.61
N ILE A 219 -0.40 -0.51 -9.84
CA ILE A 219 0.32 -0.49 -11.12
C ILE A 219 0.20 -1.85 -11.81
N SER A 220 -0.12 -1.83 -13.11
CA SER A 220 -0.14 -3.00 -14.00
C SER A 220 0.45 -2.61 -15.36
N GLY A 221 1.24 -3.49 -15.98
CA GLY A 221 1.85 -3.24 -17.28
C GLY A 221 2.64 -1.91 -17.40
N GLY A 222 3.19 -1.41 -16.29
CA GLY A 222 3.90 -0.12 -16.24
C GLY A 222 3.00 1.10 -16.06
N ARG A 223 1.67 0.96 -15.95
CA ARG A 223 0.70 2.04 -15.81
C ARG A 223 0.05 2.03 -14.44
N LEU A 224 -0.22 3.21 -13.89
CA LEU A 224 -1.06 3.34 -12.71
C LEU A 224 -2.52 3.20 -13.13
N ILE A 225 -3.17 2.10 -12.70
CA ILE A 225 -4.55 1.77 -13.09
C ILE A 225 -5.58 2.27 -12.08
N ALA A 226 -5.18 2.45 -10.83
CA ALA A 226 -6.01 3.04 -9.79
C ALA A 226 -5.16 3.72 -8.73
N GLU A 227 -5.69 4.79 -8.14
CA GLU A 227 -5.12 5.46 -6.97
C GLU A 227 -6.26 5.95 -6.09
N SER A 228 -6.27 5.53 -4.81
CA SER A 228 -7.30 5.94 -3.85
C SER A 228 -6.86 5.65 -2.41
N THR A 229 -7.64 6.07 -1.43
CA THR A 229 -7.49 5.59 -0.06
C THR A 229 -7.88 4.11 0.02
N VAL A 230 -7.26 3.39 0.96
CA VAL A 230 -7.65 1.99 1.21
C VAL A 230 -9.12 1.87 1.57
N ALA A 231 -9.63 2.83 2.34
CA ALA A 231 -11.04 2.87 2.74
C ALA A 231 -12.00 3.05 1.53
N GLU A 232 -11.67 3.93 0.58
CA GLU A 232 -12.47 4.14 -0.63
C GLU A 232 -12.45 2.92 -1.56
N LEU A 233 -11.29 2.26 -1.73
CA LEU A 233 -11.18 1.05 -2.56
C LEU A 233 -11.96 -0.13 -1.98
N ARG A 234 -11.96 -0.30 -0.67
CA ARG A 234 -12.78 -1.32 0.00
C ARG A 234 -14.27 -1.02 -0.08
N GLY A 235 -14.62 0.25 -0.27
CA GLY A 235 -16.01 0.69 -0.31
C GLY A 235 -16.71 0.49 1.04
N LYS A 236 -18.03 0.57 1.01
CA LYS A 236 -18.83 0.30 2.20
C LYS A 236 -18.90 -1.20 2.46
N ALA A 237 -18.76 -1.58 3.73
CA ALA A 237 -19.01 -2.93 4.16
C ALA A 237 -20.44 -3.34 3.77
N SER A 238 -20.61 -4.53 3.19
CA SER A 238 -21.92 -5.11 2.93
C SER A 238 -22.22 -6.17 3.98
N LEU A 239 -23.49 -6.30 4.34
CA LEU A 239 -23.97 -7.40 5.17
C LEU A 239 -24.34 -8.58 4.26
N VAL A 240 -23.63 -9.69 4.38
CA VAL A 240 -23.96 -10.93 3.67
C VAL A 240 -24.82 -11.80 4.55
N VAL A 241 -25.98 -12.18 4.01
CA VAL A 241 -26.96 -13.00 4.71
C VAL A 241 -27.22 -14.28 3.92
N THR A 242 -27.01 -15.43 4.56
CA THR A 242 -27.45 -16.73 4.06
C THR A 242 -28.69 -17.13 4.84
N ALA A 243 -29.81 -17.29 4.14
CA ALA A 243 -31.10 -17.49 4.79
C ALA A 243 -32.05 -18.31 3.91
N GLN A 244 -33.04 -18.98 4.53
CA GLN A 244 -34.06 -19.77 3.86
C GLN A 244 -35.45 -19.47 4.46
N PRO A 245 -36.54 -19.39 3.65
CA PRO A 245 -36.54 -19.38 2.18
C PRO A 245 -35.95 -18.08 1.59
N LEU A 246 -35.13 -18.21 0.55
CA LEU A 246 -34.36 -17.10 -0.02
C LEU A 246 -35.26 -16.02 -0.65
N ASP A 247 -36.36 -16.40 -1.28
CA ASP A 247 -37.30 -15.49 -1.89
C ASP A 247 -38.05 -14.63 -0.86
N VAL A 248 -38.37 -15.20 0.32
CA VAL A 248 -38.99 -14.49 1.44
C VAL A 248 -37.95 -13.52 2.04
N ALA A 249 -36.71 -13.99 2.25
CA ALA A 249 -35.63 -13.16 2.76
C ALA A 249 -35.35 -11.97 1.84
N HIS A 250 -35.32 -12.19 0.52
CA HIS A 250 -35.14 -11.14 -0.47
C HIS A 250 -36.27 -10.09 -0.44
N ARG A 251 -37.54 -10.51 -0.45
CA ARG A 251 -38.66 -9.58 -0.37
C ARG A 251 -38.65 -8.78 0.93
N CYS A 252 -38.37 -9.44 2.07
CA CYS A 252 -38.29 -8.79 3.36
C CYS A 252 -37.17 -7.71 3.39
N THR A 253 -35.99 -8.05 2.91
CA THR A 253 -34.84 -7.10 2.89
C THR A 253 -35.08 -5.96 1.90
N VAL A 254 -35.67 -6.19 0.75
CA VAL A 254 -36.03 -5.14 -0.21
C VAL A 254 -37.08 -4.19 0.39
N SER A 255 -38.12 -4.73 1.12
CA SER A 255 -39.08 -3.91 1.82
C SER A 255 -38.49 -3.04 2.93
N LEU A 256 -37.48 -3.59 3.62
CA LEU A 256 -36.81 -2.92 4.75
C LEU A 256 -35.81 -1.84 4.32
N LEU A 257 -35.06 -2.07 3.23
CA LEU A 257 -33.89 -1.29 2.86
C LEU A 257 -34.03 -0.55 1.51
N GLY A 258 -34.95 -0.98 0.67
CA GLY A 258 -35.08 -0.57 -0.74
C GLY A 258 -34.31 -1.49 -1.69
N ALA A 259 -34.80 -1.62 -2.93
CA ALA A 259 -34.24 -2.52 -3.94
C ALA A 259 -32.79 -2.18 -4.31
N ASP A 260 -32.40 -0.89 -4.29
CA ASP A 260 -31.07 -0.42 -4.65
C ASP A 260 -29.97 -0.87 -3.66
N ARG A 261 -30.37 -1.24 -2.44
CA ARG A 261 -29.47 -1.64 -1.35
C ARG A 261 -29.42 -3.15 -1.15
N VAL A 262 -30.15 -3.93 -1.96
CA VAL A 262 -30.22 -5.38 -1.85
C VAL A 262 -29.79 -6.02 -3.15
N ARG A 263 -28.82 -6.90 -3.10
CA ARG A 263 -28.36 -7.69 -4.25
C ARG A 263 -28.42 -9.16 -3.91
N LEU A 264 -28.96 -9.96 -4.81
CA LEU A 264 -28.93 -11.41 -4.74
C LEU A 264 -27.81 -11.92 -5.67
N ALA A 265 -26.82 -12.59 -5.12
CA ALA A 265 -25.72 -13.19 -5.87
C ALA A 265 -25.31 -14.50 -5.19
N ASP A 266 -25.03 -15.52 -5.98
CA ASP A 266 -24.52 -16.84 -5.54
C ASP A 266 -25.35 -17.49 -4.42
N GLY A 267 -26.67 -17.24 -4.41
CA GLY A 267 -27.58 -17.80 -3.41
C GLY A 267 -27.53 -17.11 -2.04
N VAL A 268 -26.85 -15.97 -1.93
CA VAL A 268 -26.79 -15.14 -0.72
C VAL A 268 -27.28 -13.73 -0.99
N LEU A 269 -27.79 -13.06 0.05
CA LEU A 269 -28.17 -11.65 -0.01
C LEU A 269 -26.99 -10.78 0.42
N ARG A 270 -26.65 -9.80 -0.40
CA ARG A 270 -25.69 -8.73 -0.06
C ARG A 270 -26.45 -7.44 0.15
N LEU A 271 -26.35 -6.89 1.36
CA LEU A 271 -27.10 -5.72 1.80
C LEU A 271 -26.14 -4.56 2.05
N ASP A 272 -26.39 -3.42 1.40
CA ASP A 272 -25.62 -2.18 1.65
C ASP A 272 -26.18 -1.49 2.90
N VAL A 273 -25.67 -1.90 4.07
CA VAL A 273 -26.08 -1.42 5.40
C VAL A 273 -24.87 -1.23 6.29
N GLU A 274 -24.99 -0.31 7.23
CA GLU A 274 -23.97 -0.10 8.25
C GLU A 274 -23.89 -1.30 9.21
N PRO A 275 -22.70 -1.60 9.78
CA PRO A 275 -22.56 -2.71 10.72
C PRO A 275 -23.55 -2.71 11.89
N ALA A 276 -23.96 -1.53 12.36
CA ALA A 276 -24.92 -1.38 13.44
C ALA A 276 -26.34 -1.86 13.07
N ASP A 277 -26.68 -1.91 11.78
CA ASP A 277 -27.98 -2.34 11.29
C ASP A 277 -28.17 -3.86 11.25
N ALA A 278 -27.09 -4.66 11.37
CA ALA A 278 -27.13 -6.11 11.28
C ALA A 278 -28.17 -6.75 12.23
N ALA A 279 -28.21 -6.28 13.46
CA ALA A 279 -29.15 -6.77 14.45
C ALA A 279 -30.62 -6.45 14.09
N ARG A 280 -30.87 -5.31 13.48
CA ARG A 280 -32.21 -4.92 12.97
C ARG A 280 -32.62 -5.81 11.81
N VAL A 281 -31.74 -5.98 10.83
CA VAL A 281 -31.97 -6.85 9.66
C VAL A 281 -32.29 -8.27 10.11
N ASN A 282 -31.50 -8.83 11.04
CA ASN A 282 -31.74 -10.17 11.55
C ASN A 282 -33.12 -10.32 12.23
N ARG A 283 -33.53 -9.36 13.07
CA ARG A 283 -34.85 -9.40 13.73
C ARG A 283 -36.01 -9.41 12.73
N GLU A 284 -35.91 -8.57 11.69
CA GLU A 284 -36.96 -8.48 10.68
C GLU A 284 -37.08 -9.77 9.84
N LEU A 285 -35.93 -10.37 9.49
CA LEU A 285 -35.88 -11.66 8.78
C LEU A 285 -36.53 -12.77 9.62
N VAL A 286 -36.13 -12.89 10.89
CA VAL A 286 -36.72 -13.90 11.80
C VAL A 286 -38.21 -13.67 12.01
N ALA A 287 -38.65 -12.41 12.17
CA ALA A 287 -40.07 -12.06 12.28
C ALA A 287 -40.89 -12.40 11.02
N ALA A 288 -40.24 -12.38 9.84
CA ALA A 288 -40.82 -12.79 8.57
C ALA A 288 -40.81 -14.32 8.35
N GLY A 289 -40.42 -15.11 9.33
CA GLY A 289 -40.35 -16.58 9.26
C GLY A 289 -39.18 -17.09 8.42
N VAL A 290 -38.09 -16.35 8.38
CA VAL A 290 -36.86 -16.71 7.66
C VAL A 290 -35.82 -17.29 8.64
N ASP A 291 -35.29 -18.44 8.32
CA ASP A 291 -34.19 -19.06 9.05
C ASP A 291 -32.86 -18.48 8.54
N VAL A 292 -32.18 -17.68 9.37
CA VAL A 292 -30.88 -17.08 9.07
C VAL A 292 -29.79 -18.03 9.53
N SER A 293 -29.08 -18.64 8.59
CA SER A 293 -27.97 -19.56 8.88
C SER A 293 -26.61 -18.87 9.00
N GLN A 294 -26.43 -17.74 8.32
CA GLN A 294 -25.21 -16.92 8.42
C GLN A 294 -25.54 -15.43 8.23
N LEU A 295 -24.91 -14.61 9.06
CA LEU A 295 -24.96 -13.16 8.94
C LEU A 295 -23.58 -12.64 9.26
N ARG A 296 -22.88 -12.09 8.23
CA ARG A 296 -21.53 -11.61 8.36
C ARG A 296 -21.33 -10.30 7.61
N HIS A 297 -20.45 -9.46 8.11
CA HIS A 297 -19.96 -8.32 7.32
C HIS A 297 -18.94 -8.82 6.30
N ASP A 298 -19.13 -8.39 5.07
CA ASP A 298 -18.22 -8.67 3.96
C ASP A 298 -17.65 -7.32 3.50
N GLU A 299 -16.39 -7.11 3.80
CA GLU A 299 -15.64 -5.97 3.28
C GLU A 299 -14.94 -6.46 2.02
N ARG A 300 -15.05 -5.72 0.94
CA ARG A 300 -14.30 -6.03 -0.28
C ARG A 300 -12.80 -6.03 0.04
N SER A 301 -12.12 -7.08 -0.36
CA SER A 301 -10.66 -7.11 -0.26
C SER A 301 -10.04 -6.27 -1.38
N LEU A 302 -8.80 -5.80 -1.19
CA LEU A 302 -8.08 -5.16 -2.30
C LEU A 302 -7.78 -6.15 -3.42
N GLU A 303 -7.75 -7.46 -3.13
CA GLU A 303 -7.63 -8.53 -4.13
C GLU A 303 -8.82 -8.54 -5.08
N ASP A 304 -10.06 -8.44 -4.57
CA ASP A 304 -11.28 -8.38 -5.38
C ASP A 304 -11.28 -7.14 -6.27
N VAL A 305 -10.91 -5.99 -5.70
CA VAL A 305 -10.81 -4.72 -6.45
C VAL A 305 -9.75 -4.82 -7.54
N PHE A 306 -8.58 -5.39 -7.24
CA PHE A 306 -7.50 -5.57 -8.21
C PHE A 306 -7.92 -6.48 -9.37
N LEU A 307 -8.57 -7.60 -9.09
CA LEU A 307 -9.05 -8.53 -10.11
C LEU A 307 -10.07 -7.84 -11.04
N GLU A 308 -11.02 -7.07 -10.49
CA GLU A 308 -11.99 -6.33 -11.30
C GLU A 308 -11.33 -5.30 -12.22
N LEU A 309 -10.32 -4.56 -11.71
CA LEU A 309 -9.61 -3.54 -12.48
C LEU A 309 -8.76 -4.15 -13.60
N THR A 310 -8.09 -5.27 -13.34
CA THR A 310 -7.21 -5.91 -14.32
C THR A 310 -7.97 -6.68 -15.41
N THR A 311 -9.09 -7.34 -15.06
CA THR A 311 -9.95 -8.03 -16.05
C THR A 311 -10.68 -7.04 -16.97
N SER A 312 -10.96 -5.83 -16.51
CA SER A 312 -11.60 -4.79 -17.33
C SER A 312 -10.65 -4.22 -18.42
N GLU A 313 -9.34 -4.25 -18.19
CA GLU A 313 -8.34 -3.77 -19.16
C GLU A 313 -8.07 -4.79 -20.30
N GLU A 314 -8.06 -6.10 -20.00
CA GLU A 314 -7.87 -7.14 -21.02
C GLU A 314 -9.02 -7.21 -22.04
N GLY A 315 -10.21 -6.75 -21.68
CA GLY A 315 -11.39 -6.67 -22.58
C GLY A 315 -11.37 -5.52 -23.57
N THR A 316 -10.46 -4.53 -23.44
CA THR A 316 -10.46 -3.31 -24.29
C THR A 316 -9.38 -3.34 -25.39
N ASP A 317 -8.44 -4.28 -25.34
CA ASP A 317 -7.33 -4.37 -26.31
C ASP A 317 -7.57 -5.38 -27.46
N VAL A 318 -8.81 -5.90 -27.60
CA VAL A 318 -9.22 -6.76 -28.73
C VAL A 318 -10.20 -5.97 -29.61
N ARG A 319 -9.69 -5.00 -30.35
CA ARG A 319 -10.29 -4.54 -31.62
C ARG A 319 -9.24 -3.94 -32.54
#